data_6f6ee4b43a9000d591baf9b6826487fe
#
_entry.id   6f6ee4b43a9000d591baf9b6826487fe
#
_cell.length_a   1.000
_cell.length_b   1.000
_cell.length_c   1.000
_cell.angle_alpha   90.00
_cell.angle_beta   90.00
_cell.angle_gamma   90.00
#
_symmetry.space_group_name_H-M   'P 1'
#
loop_
_entity.id
_entity.type
_entity.pdbx_description
1 polymer ?
#
loop_
_entity_poly.entity_id
_entity_poly.type
_entity_poly.pdbx_seq_one_letter_code
_entity_poly.pdbx_strand_id
1 'polypeptide(L)' 'MARVKKAYKIITFANTTAAMAMESFCLENNLPGRLIPVPQEISSGCGVAWRVPVEDYDLLEVKRSQMNFAWEQVIDLMM' A
#
# COMPACT_ATOMS: atom_id res chain seq x y z
N MET A 1 1.48 -28.34 0.74
CA MET A 1 2.08 -27.55 -0.32
C MET A 1 2.71 -26.30 0.26
N ALA A 2 3.99 -26.07 0.00
CA ALA A 2 4.69 -24.91 0.54
C ALA A 2 4.23 -23.63 -0.18
N ARG A 3 3.91 -22.61 0.61
CA ARG A 3 3.63 -21.29 0.05
C ARG A 3 4.91 -20.58 -0.29
N VAL A 4 5.01 -20.07 -1.50
CA VAL A 4 6.13 -19.22 -1.89
C VAL A 4 5.80 -17.81 -1.44
N LYS A 5 6.62 -17.26 -0.57
CA LYS A 5 6.48 -15.85 -0.16
C LYS A 5 6.93 -14.96 -1.30
N LYS A 6 6.21 -13.85 -1.45
CA LYS A 6 6.49 -12.86 -2.47
C LYS A 6 6.82 -11.52 -1.79
N ALA A 7 7.69 -10.75 -2.43
CA ALA A 7 8.06 -9.44 -1.91
C ALA A 7 6.99 -8.40 -2.25
N TYR A 8 6.60 -7.63 -1.24
CA TYR A 8 5.60 -6.56 -1.38
C TYR A 8 6.13 -5.28 -0.77
N LYS A 9 5.63 -4.16 -1.30
CA LYS A 9 5.73 -2.86 -0.64
C LYS A 9 4.44 -2.65 0.13
N ILE A 10 4.56 -2.31 1.39
CA ILE A 10 3.43 -2.02 2.26
C ILE A 10 3.44 -0.53 2.54
N ILE A 11 2.40 0.17 2.10
CA ILE A 11 2.29 1.61 2.27
C ILE A 11 1.32 1.86 3.41
N THR A 12 1.79 2.53 4.45
CA THR A 12 0.95 2.86 5.59
C THR A 12 0.48 4.31 5.52
N PHE A 13 -0.57 4.61 6.29
CA PHE A 13 -1.20 5.92 6.28
C PHE A 13 -1.43 6.39 7.72
N ALA A 14 -1.45 7.70 7.91
CA ALA A 14 -1.67 8.27 9.24
C ALA A 14 -3.11 8.09 9.72
N ASN A 15 -4.06 7.92 8.79
CA ASN A 15 -5.47 7.77 9.15
C ASN A 15 -6.22 7.00 8.06
N THR A 16 -7.43 6.56 8.40
CA THR A 16 -8.27 5.76 7.52
C THR A 16 -8.69 6.54 6.27
N THR A 17 -8.91 7.85 6.40
CA THR A 17 -9.29 8.70 5.27
C THR A 17 -8.24 8.64 4.16
N ALA A 18 -6.97 8.72 4.52
CA ALA A 18 -5.88 8.63 3.53
C ALA A 18 -5.83 7.24 2.90
N ALA A 19 -6.04 6.19 3.69
CA ALA A 19 -6.05 4.83 3.17
C ALA A 19 -7.17 4.62 2.16
N MET A 20 -8.36 5.13 2.45
CA MET A 20 -9.50 5.02 1.53
C MET A 20 -9.29 5.87 0.28
N ALA A 21 -8.65 7.03 0.42
CA ALA A 21 -8.30 7.86 -0.73
C ALA A 21 -7.33 7.13 -1.66
N MET A 22 -6.38 6.37 -1.10
CA MET A 22 -5.48 5.54 -1.87
C MET A 22 -6.23 4.49 -2.68
N GLU A 23 -7.19 3.81 -2.05
CA GLU A 23 -7.99 2.81 -2.74
C GLU A 23 -8.76 3.42 -3.90
N SER A 24 -9.44 4.54 -3.66
CA SER A 24 -10.23 5.23 -4.71
C SER A 24 -9.34 5.67 -5.86
N PHE A 25 -8.18 6.24 -5.54
CA PHE A 25 -7.23 6.70 -6.55
C PHE A 25 -6.74 5.54 -7.41
N CYS A 26 -6.39 4.42 -6.78
CA CYS A 26 -5.88 3.26 -7.51
C CYS A 26 -6.97 2.62 -8.36
N LEU A 27 -8.20 2.56 -7.89
CA LEU A 27 -9.32 2.05 -8.69
C LEU A 27 -9.58 2.93 -9.91
N GLU A 28 -9.57 4.25 -9.73
CA GLU A 28 -9.81 5.19 -10.83
C GLU A 28 -8.70 5.17 -11.88
N ASN A 29 -7.48 4.87 -11.48
CA ASN A 29 -6.32 4.90 -12.36
C ASN A 29 -5.83 3.51 -12.75
N ASN A 30 -6.58 2.47 -12.42
CA ASN A 30 -6.22 1.07 -12.71
C ASN A 30 -4.83 0.71 -12.19
N LEU A 31 -4.51 1.16 -10.99
CA LEU A 31 -3.22 0.89 -10.37
C LEU A 31 -3.29 -0.39 -9.54
N PRO A 32 -2.18 -1.14 -9.45
CA PRO A 32 -2.16 -2.41 -8.73
C PRO A 32 -2.17 -2.24 -7.22
N GLY A 33 -2.52 -3.32 -6.52
CA GLY A 33 -2.50 -3.37 -5.07
C GLY A 33 -3.88 -3.52 -4.47
N ARG A 34 -3.93 -3.56 -3.14
CA ARG A 34 -5.18 -3.70 -2.40
C ARG A 34 -5.00 -3.26 -0.96
N LEU A 35 -6.09 -2.85 -0.32
CA LEU A 35 -6.08 -2.60 1.12
C LEU A 35 -6.01 -3.92 1.89
N ILE A 36 -5.19 -3.94 2.92
CA ILE A 36 -5.06 -5.07 3.84
C ILE A 36 -5.01 -4.54 5.27
N PRO A 37 -5.33 -5.38 6.27
CA PRO A 37 -5.01 -5.02 7.66
C PRO A 37 -3.50 -4.85 7.80
N VAL A 38 -3.07 -3.89 8.61
CA VAL A 38 -1.64 -3.66 8.85
C VAL A 38 -1.05 -4.93 9.47
N PRO A 39 0.02 -5.51 8.86
CA PRO A 39 0.69 -6.67 9.45
C PRO A 39 1.21 -6.37 10.86
N GLN A 40 1.27 -7.40 11.70
CA GLN A 40 1.71 -7.23 13.09
C GLN A 40 3.13 -6.68 13.20
N GLU A 41 3.98 -6.96 12.21
CA GLU A 41 5.36 -6.51 12.18
C GLU A 41 5.48 -5.00 11.94
N ILE A 42 4.38 -4.35 11.54
CA ILE A 42 4.38 -2.95 11.16
C ILE A 42 3.50 -2.18 12.15
N SER A 43 4.01 -1.05 12.63
CA SER A 43 3.26 -0.16 13.49
C SER A 43 2.64 0.95 12.64
N SER A 44 1.32 1.14 12.75
CA SER A 44 0.62 2.21 12.05
C SER A 44 -0.60 2.63 12.85
N GLY A 45 -0.91 3.92 12.83
CA GLY A 45 -2.07 4.45 13.53
C GLY A 45 -3.39 4.17 12.83
N CYS A 46 -3.36 3.76 11.58
CA CYS A 46 -4.56 3.64 10.74
C CYS A 46 -5.22 2.25 10.82
N GLY A 47 -4.44 1.20 11.08
CA GLY A 47 -4.96 -0.17 11.11
C GLY A 47 -5.10 -0.84 9.76
N VAL A 48 -5.00 -0.11 8.67
CA VAL A 48 -5.02 -0.66 7.31
C VAL A 48 -3.86 -0.07 6.50
N ALA A 49 -3.45 -0.81 5.48
CA ALA A 49 -2.34 -0.41 4.62
C ALA A 49 -2.62 -0.84 3.19
N TRP A 50 -1.84 -0.31 2.25
CA TRP A 50 -1.92 -0.69 0.83
C TRP A 50 -0.80 -1.64 0.52
N ARG A 51 -1.12 -2.82 0.00
CA ARG A 51 -0.14 -3.82 -0.40
C ARG A 51 -0.02 -3.84 -1.91
N VAL A 52 1.21 -3.74 -2.40
CA VAL A 52 1.48 -3.82 -3.84
C VAL A 52 2.75 -4.66 -4.05
N PRO A 53 2.76 -5.56 -5.07
CA PRO A 53 3.99 -6.29 -5.39
C PRO A 53 5.13 -5.33 -5.72
N VAL A 54 6.36 -5.67 -5.32
CA VAL A 54 7.49 -4.76 -5.54
C VAL A 54 7.71 -4.45 -7.01
N GLU A 55 7.43 -5.41 -7.90
CA GLU A 55 7.57 -5.20 -9.35
C GLU A 55 6.57 -4.17 -9.89
N ASP A 56 5.49 -3.92 -9.19
CA ASP A 56 4.45 -2.98 -9.60
C ASP A 56 4.51 -1.65 -8.86
N TYR A 57 5.37 -1.55 -7.85
CA TYR A 57 5.44 -0.37 -6.99
C TYR A 57 5.71 0.91 -7.77
N ASP A 58 6.57 0.84 -8.80
CA ASP A 58 6.93 2.02 -9.58
C ASP A 58 5.72 2.66 -10.27
N LEU A 59 4.70 1.87 -10.59
CA LEU A 59 3.47 2.39 -11.18
C LEU A 59 2.75 3.36 -10.23
N LEU A 60 2.83 3.08 -8.92
CA LEU A 60 2.27 3.97 -7.92
C LEU A 60 3.17 5.18 -7.69
N GLU A 61 4.48 4.96 -7.64
CA GLU A 61 5.45 6.02 -7.37
C GLU A 61 5.36 7.13 -8.42
N VAL A 62 5.22 6.78 -9.70
CA VAL A 62 5.13 7.78 -10.76
C VAL A 62 3.83 8.59 -10.68
N LYS A 63 2.79 8.06 -10.03
CA LYS A 63 1.52 8.76 -9.84
C LYS A 63 1.43 9.47 -8.50
N ARG A 64 2.40 9.28 -7.63
CA ARG A 64 2.36 9.80 -6.26
C ARG A 64 2.14 11.30 -6.19
N SER A 65 2.75 12.05 -7.11
CA SER A 65 2.60 13.50 -7.14
C SER A 65 1.19 13.98 -7.48
N GLN A 66 0.36 13.11 -8.05
CA GLN A 66 -1.03 13.42 -8.37
C GLN A 66 -1.98 13.09 -7.22
N MET A 67 -1.48 12.44 -6.17
CA MET A 67 -2.28 12.07 -5.02
C MET A 67 -2.42 13.26 -4.07
N ASN A 68 -3.65 13.51 -3.61
CA ASN A 68 -3.93 14.61 -2.67
C ASN A 68 -3.95 14.15 -1.22
N PHE A 69 -3.26 13.05 -0.94
CA PHE A 69 -3.10 12.47 0.39
C PHE A 69 -1.67 12.00 0.54
N ALA A 70 -1.21 11.84 1.77
CA ALA A 70 0.18 11.47 2.06
C ALA A 70 0.30 10.02 2.48
N TRP A 71 1.39 9.39 2.07
CA TRP A 71 1.80 8.08 2.59
C TRP A 71 2.61 8.31 3.87
N GLU A 72 2.42 7.46 4.86
CA GLU A 72 3.16 7.58 6.11
C GLU A 72 4.51 6.89 6.01
N GLN A 73 4.51 5.61 5.59
CA GLN A 73 5.72 4.81 5.44
C GLN A 73 5.57 3.89 4.24
N VAL A 74 6.70 3.46 3.69
CA VAL A 74 6.75 2.41 2.67
C VAL A 74 7.73 1.37 3.17
N ILE A 75 7.25 0.15 3.37
CA ILE A 75 8.00 -0.91 4.03
C ILE A 75 8.04 -2.14 3.13
N ASP A 76 9.21 -2.73 2.98
CA ASP A 76 9.36 -3.99 2.25
C ASP A 76 9.01 -5.15 3.17
N LEU A 77 8.15 -6.05 2.68
CA LEU A 77 7.72 -7.21 3.46
C LEU A 77 7.52 -8.41 2.56
N MET A 78 7.96 -9.57 3.04
CA MET A 78 7.70 -10.84 2.37
C MET A 78 6.41 -11.43 2.92
N MET A 79 5.50 -11.79 2.04
CA MET A 79 4.19 -12.31 2.46
C MET A 79 3.78 -13.57 1.70
#